data_2b3c246e2bfd11dfbdbd51a41bd9951b
#
_entry.id   2b3c246e2bfd11dfbdbd51a41bd9951b
#
_cell.length_a   1.000
_cell.length_b   1.000
_cell.length_c   1.000
_cell.angle_alpha   90.00
_cell.angle_beta   90.00
_cell.angle_gamma   90.00
#
_symmetry.space_group_name_H-M   'P 1'
#
loop_
_entity.id
_entity.type
_entity.pdbx_description
1 polymer ?
#
loop_
_entity_poly.entity_id
_entity_poly.type
_entity_poly.pdbx_seq_one_letter_code
_entity_poly.pdbx_strand_id
1 'polypeptide(L)'
;DVCSSDLACTTNLKYRVKDNDDWTNGFWTGMLWLAYEYTGDDKYKKVAQIHTENFEERYNNDFVLNHHDLGFLYSLSAVADYRITGSEKARELGLKAANKLKGRYQEKGKFIQAWGNLGDESEYRLIIDCFLNLPLLYWAYEETEDQSYLNVANNHFNTAINNVIRKDSSTYHTYYFDKETGEPTKGVTHQGFKNDSCWARGQAWAILGMPLNYRYNKNENSKEVFEAVTNYYLNRLPEDLIPYWDLIFTEKDGESRDSSSAVITACGIFEIVITL
;
A
#
# COMPACT_ATOMS: atom_id res chain seq x y z
N ASP A 1 18.23 -0.18 -16.52
CA ASP A 1 18.24 -0.57 -15.10
C ASP A 1 16.95 -0.12 -14.44
N VAL A 2 15.92 -0.94 -14.60
CA VAL A 2 14.59 -0.68 -14.03
C VAL A 2 14.52 -1.08 -12.54
N CYS A 3 15.62 -1.46 -11.92
CA CYS A 3 15.75 -1.40 -10.48
C CYS A 3 15.93 0.06 -10.08
N SER A 4 14.85 0.85 -10.23
CA SER A 4 14.81 2.12 -9.56
C SER A 4 15.01 1.88 -8.07
N SER A 5 15.60 2.82 -7.41
CA SER A 5 16.01 2.85 -6.01
C SER A 5 14.95 2.42 -4.97
N ASP A 6 13.73 2.13 -5.40
CA ASP A 6 12.57 1.95 -4.53
C ASP A 6 12.21 0.49 -4.26
N LEU A 7 12.93 -0.47 -4.85
CA LEU A 7 12.66 -1.89 -4.64
C LEU A 7 13.75 -2.54 -3.80
N ALA A 8 13.34 -3.24 -2.76
CA ALA A 8 14.19 -4.16 -2.02
C ALA A 8 14.60 -5.32 -2.94
N CYS A 9 15.60 -5.10 -3.77
CA CYS A 9 16.11 -6.10 -4.70
C CYS A 9 17.43 -6.70 -4.22
N THR A 10 17.72 -7.91 -4.66
CA THR A 10 19.00 -8.55 -4.41
C THR A 10 20.08 -8.00 -5.35
N THR A 11 21.32 -7.92 -4.86
CA THR A 11 22.51 -7.72 -5.69
C THR A 11 23.32 -9.00 -5.63
N ASN A 12 23.58 -9.61 -6.80
CA ASN A 12 24.25 -10.92 -6.88
C ASN A 12 23.57 -11.99 -6.00
N LEU A 13 22.24 -12.07 -6.04
CA LEU A 13 21.42 -12.99 -5.26
C LEU A 13 21.56 -12.84 -3.72
N LYS A 14 22.05 -11.72 -3.25
CA LYS A 14 22.15 -11.39 -1.83
C LYS A 14 21.34 -10.16 -1.51
N TYR A 15 20.54 -10.22 -0.43
CA TYR A 15 19.88 -9.04 0.11
C TYR A 15 20.92 -8.09 0.73
N ARG A 16 20.74 -6.80 0.47
CA ARG A 16 21.55 -5.76 1.11
C ARG A 16 21.02 -5.47 2.50
N VAL A 17 21.91 -5.26 3.45
CA VAL A 17 21.55 -4.64 4.72
C VAL A 17 21.26 -3.16 4.46
N LYS A 18 20.11 -2.68 4.89
CA LYS A 18 19.67 -1.29 4.75
C LYS A 18 19.26 -0.75 6.12
N ASP A 19 19.35 0.57 6.27
CA ASP A 19 18.78 1.27 7.39
C ASP A 19 17.23 1.26 7.29
N ASN A 20 16.56 1.59 8.37
CA ASN A 20 15.10 1.68 8.39
C ASN A 20 14.64 3.06 7.88
N ASP A 21 14.87 3.33 6.60
CA ASP A 21 14.60 4.60 5.91
C ASP A 21 13.70 4.48 4.68
N ASP A 22 13.26 3.25 4.37
CA ASP A 22 12.50 2.90 3.17
C ASP A 22 11.06 2.51 3.54
N TRP A 23 10.12 2.68 2.62
CA TRP A 23 8.73 2.26 2.78
C TRP A 23 8.55 0.73 2.84
N THR A 24 9.51 -0.02 2.28
CA THR A 24 9.47 -1.48 2.23
C THR A 24 9.93 -2.15 3.52
N ASN A 25 10.54 -1.44 4.45
CA ASN A 25 11.12 -2.03 5.68
C ASN A 25 10.09 -2.79 6.53
N GLY A 26 8.82 -2.37 6.51
CA GLY A 26 7.74 -3.07 7.21
C GLY A 26 7.55 -4.52 6.77
N PHE A 27 7.76 -4.83 5.49
CA PHE A 27 7.55 -6.19 4.95
C PHE A 27 8.46 -7.24 5.59
N TRP A 28 9.73 -6.90 5.83
CA TRP A 28 10.63 -7.81 6.52
C TRP A 28 10.13 -8.15 7.94
N THR A 29 9.71 -7.15 8.68
CA THR A 29 9.16 -7.33 10.03
C THR A 29 7.86 -8.15 9.97
N GLY A 30 6.98 -7.87 9.01
CA GLY A 30 5.77 -8.67 8.77
C GLY A 30 6.06 -10.14 8.47
N MET A 31 7.08 -10.44 7.65
CA MET A 31 7.50 -11.82 7.39
C MET A 31 7.99 -12.53 8.65
N LEU A 32 8.67 -11.83 9.57
CA LEU A 32 9.10 -12.41 10.85
C LEU A 32 7.90 -12.75 11.74
N TRP A 33 6.88 -11.90 11.78
CA TRP A 33 5.65 -12.17 12.50
C TRP A 33 4.91 -13.37 11.93
N LEU A 34 4.76 -13.47 10.60
CA LEU A 34 4.17 -14.64 9.93
C LEU A 34 4.97 -15.92 10.20
N ALA A 35 6.31 -15.84 10.21
CA ALA A 35 7.16 -16.98 10.53
C ALA A 35 6.98 -17.44 11.99
N TYR A 36 6.78 -16.51 12.93
CA TYR A 36 6.46 -16.82 14.30
C TYR A 36 5.09 -17.49 14.45
N GLU A 37 4.04 -16.94 13.82
CA GLU A 37 2.69 -17.53 13.83
C GLU A 37 2.68 -18.96 13.27
N TYR A 38 3.42 -19.17 12.17
CA TYR A 38 3.48 -20.49 11.53
C TYR A 38 4.28 -21.54 12.32
N THR A 39 5.42 -21.13 12.92
CA THR A 39 6.37 -22.07 13.53
C THR A 39 6.28 -22.17 15.05
N GLY A 40 5.76 -21.12 15.73
CA GLY A 40 5.83 -20.98 17.18
C GLY A 40 7.24 -20.74 17.73
N ASP A 41 8.26 -20.52 16.88
CA ASP A 41 9.65 -20.36 17.30
C ASP A 41 9.92 -18.91 17.72
N ASP A 42 10.15 -18.72 19.02
CA ASP A 42 10.40 -17.43 19.65
C ASP A 42 11.58 -16.62 19.04
N LYS A 43 12.46 -17.26 18.28
CA LYS A 43 13.54 -16.52 17.60
C LYS A 43 13.00 -15.47 16.63
N TYR A 44 11.92 -15.79 15.89
CA TYR A 44 11.30 -14.86 14.96
C TYR A 44 10.62 -13.70 15.69
N LYS A 45 9.88 -14.00 16.77
CA LYS A 45 9.26 -12.97 17.63
C LYS A 45 10.30 -12.00 18.20
N LYS A 46 11.39 -12.51 18.77
CA LYS A 46 12.46 -11.68 19.34
C LYS A 46 13.06 -10.72 18.30
N VAL A 47 13.34 -11.21 17.09
CA VAL A 47 13.86 -10.36 16.03
C VAL A 47 12.82 -9.35 15.56
N ALA A 48 11.55 -9.75 15.39
CA ALA A 48 10.47 -8.85 15.02
C ALA A 48 10.27 -7.73 16.04
N GLN A 49 10.35 -8.03 17.35
CA GLN A 49 10.26 -7.03 18.41
C GLN A 49 11.40 -6.02 18.38
N ILE A 50 12.65 -6.45 18.11
CA ILE A 50 13.79 -5.53 17.89
C ILE A 50 13.48 -4.58 16.73
N HIS A 51 12.90 -5.10 15.66
CA HIS A 51 12.49 -4.23 14.53
C HIS A 51 11.36 -3.27 14.92
N THR A 52 10.37 -3.72 15.71
CA THR A 52 9.30 -2.84 16.21
C THR A 52 9.87 -1.70 17.08
N GLU A 53 10.87 -1.97 17.92
CA GLU A 53 11.58 -0.93 18.67
C GLU A 53 12.30 0.06 17.75
N ASN A 54 12.91 -0.42 16.69
CA ASN A 54 13.56 0.46 15.69
C ASN A 54 12.54 1.31 14.91
N PHE A 55 11.33 0.78 14.63
CA PHE A 55 10.23 1.60 14.10
C PHE A 55 9.73 2.66 15.08
N GLU A 56 9.77 2.39 16.38
CA GLU A 56 9.48 3.40 17.40
C GLU A 56 10.52 4.51 17.42
N GLU A 57 11.81 4.17 17.31
CA GLU A 57 12.89 5.16 17.17
C GLU A 57 12.71 6.01 15.91
N ARG A 58 12.40 5.37 14.78
CA ARG A 58 12.08 6.06 13.52
C ARG A 58 10.94 7.04 13.69
N TYR A 59 9.86 6.64 14.40
CA TYR A 59 8.72 7.50 14.67
C TYR A 59 9.11 8.68 15.57
N ASN A 60 9.81 8.44 16.66
CA ASN A 60 10.18 9.47 17.65
C ASN A 60 11.13 10.52 17.06
N ASN A 61 11.96 10.13 16.10
CA ASN A 61 12.88 11.02 15.39
C ASN A 61 12.25 11.66 14.14
N ASP A 62 10.99 11.36 13.83
CA ASP A 62 10.30 11.76 12.59
C ASP A 62 11.14 11.47 11.33
N PHE A 63 11.85 10.35 11.34
CA PHE A 63 12.84 10.02 10.32
C PHE A 63 12.18 9.40 9.09
N VAL A 64 12.19 10.11 7.98
CA VAL A 64 11.62 9.68 6.68
C VAL A 64 10.18 9.17 6.83
N LEU A 65 9.29 10.00 7.42
CA LEU A 65 7.87 9.69 7.63
C LEU A 65 6.92 10.70 6.97
N ASN A 66 7.46 11.57 6.08
CA ASN A 66 6.65 12.56 5.37
C ASN A 66 6.02 11.99 4.09
N HIS A 67 5.36 10.83 4.22
CA HIS A 67 4.68 10.11 3.14
C HIS A 67 3.50 9.30 3.69
N HIS A 68 2.67 8.73 2.82
CA HIS A 68 1.49 7.96 3.21
C HIS A 68 1.77 6.48 3.54
N ASP A 69 2.97 5.96 3.25
CA ASP A 69 3.31 4.55 3.43
C ASP A 69 3.44 4.10 4.89
N LEU A 70 2.91 4.90 5.81
CA LEU A 70 2.84 4.58 7.23
C LEU A 70 2.03 3.29 7.48
N GLY A 71 1.07 2.98 6.61
CA GLY A 71 0.35 1.72 6.65
C GLY A 71 1.27 0.52 6.39
N PHE A 72 2.11 0.56 5.36
CA PHE A 72 3.09 -0.47 5.08
C PHE A 72 4.12 -0.66 6.21
N LEU A 73 4.52 0.44 6.86
CA LEU A 73 5.51 0.39 7.94
C LEU A 73 4.90 -0.13 9.24
N TYR A 74 3.81 0.49 9.71
CA TYR A 74 3.32 0.29 11.07
C TYR A 74 2.24 -0.79 11.20
N SER A 75 1.49 -1.12 10.14
CA SER A 75 0.59 -2.28 10.16
C SER A 75 1.37 -3.59 10.26
N LEU A 76 2.51 -3.68 9.56
CA LEU A 76 3.34 -4.88 9.51
C LEU A 76 4.35 -4.98 10.67
N SER A 77 4.56 -3.92 11.43
CA SER A 77 5.43 -3.90 12.61
C SER A 77 4.62 -3.76 13.90
N ALA A 78 4.25 -2.54 14.28
CA ALA A 78 3.61 -2.23 15.55
C ALA A 78 2.23 -2.90 15.71
N VAL A 79 1.35 -2.81 14.69
CA VAL A 79 0.01 -3.43 14.77
C VAL A 79 0.12 -4.96 14.81
N ALA A 80 1.03 -5.54 14.01
CA ALA A 80 1.27 -6.98 14.03
C ALA A 80 1.81 -7.44 15.38
N ASP A 81 2.77 -6.72 15.97
CA ASP A 81 3.27 -6.99 17.32
C ASP A 81 2.14 -6.98 18.36
N TYR A 82 1.34 -5.92 18.38
CA TYR A 82 0.20 -5.82 19.28
C TYR A 82 -0.78 -6.99 19.13
N ARG A 83 -1.19 -7.29 17.88
CA ARG A 83 -2.16 -8.37 17.60
C ARG A 83 -1.67 -9.75 18.05
N ILE A 84 -0.37 -9.99 17.94
CA ILE A 84 0.25 -11.30 18.26
C ILE A 84 0.63 -11.42 19.73
N THR A 85 1.10 -10.33 20.36
CA THR A 85 1.67 -10.37 21.72
C THR A 85 0.83 -9.69 22.78
N GLY A 86 -0.11 -8.83 22.41
CA GLY A 86 -0.85 -7.96 23.33
C GLY A 86 -0.02 -6.78 23.86
N SER A 87 1.06 -6.40 23.19
CA SER A 87 1.94 -5.31 23.63
C SER A 87 1.24 -3.94 23.54
N GLU A 88 0.87 -3.35 24.68
CA GLU A 88 0.27 -2.01 24.71
C GLU A 88 1.21 -0.94 24.17
N LYS A 89 2.51 -1.08 24.34
CA LYS A 89 3.51 -0.18 23.76
C LYS A 89 3.45 -0.19 22.22
N ALA A 90 3.32 -1.37 21.62
CA ALA A 90 3.18 -1.53 20.18
C ALA A 90 1.82 -0.99 19.70
N ARG A 91 0.75 -1.18 20.47
CA ARG A 91 -0.57 -0.58 20.20
C ARG A 91 -0.50 0.94 20.14
N GLU A 92 0.10 1.56 21.15
CA GLU A 92 0.28 3.02 21.19
C GLU A 92 1.08 3.54 20.00
N LEU A 93 2.14 2.84 19.59
CA LEU A 93 2.93 3.18 18.41
C LEU A 93 2.09 3.12 17.12
N GLY A 94 1.30 2.06 16.97
CA GLY A 94 0.37 1.91 15.83
C GLY A 94 -0.65 3.06 15.76
N LEU A 95 -1.24 3.45 16.90
CA LEU A 95 -2.19 4.57 16.98
C LEU A 95 -1.52 5.92 16.66
N LYS A 96 -0.29 6.14 17.12
CA LYS A 96 0.50 7.33 16.77
C LYS A 96 0.74 7.40 15.26
N ALA A 97 1.10 6.27 14.64
CA ALA A 97 1.30 6.20 13.18
C ALA A 97 0.00 6.43 12.40
N ALA A 98 -1.11 5.85 12.86
CA ALA A 98 -2.43 6.10 12.26
C ALA A 98 -2.83 7.57 12.35
N ASN A 99 -2.59 8.22 13.48
CA ASN A 99 -2.86 9.65 13.65
C ASN A 99 -1.97 10.52 12.73
N LYS A 100 -0.70 10.14 12.53
CA LYS A 100 0.20 10.81 11.60
C LYS A 100 -0.27 10.63 10.15
N LEU A 101 -0.71 9.44 9.76
CA LEU A 101 -1.31 9.17 8.44
C LEU A 101 -2.58 10.01 8.24
N LYS A 102 -3.49 10.01 9.22
CA LYS A 102 -4.69 10.84 9.22
C LYS A 102 -4.37 12.32 9.04
N GLY A 103 -3.29 12.81 9.65
CA GLY A 103 -2.84 14.20 9.54
C GLY A 103 -2.43 14.63 8.13
N ARG A 104 -2.26 13.69 7.19
CA ARG A 104 -2.00 13.98 5.76
C ARG A 104 -3.28 14.16 4.93
N TYR A 105 -4.44 14.05 5.55
CA TYR A 105 -5.72 14.20 4.86
C TYR A 105 -5.97 15.61 4.36
N GLN A 106 -6.45 15.70 3.13
CA GLN A 106 -6.77 16.94 2.42
C GLN A 106 -8.29 17.07 2.31
N GLU A 107 -8.87 17.96 3.10
CA GLU A 107 -10.33 18.10 3.24
C GLU A 107 -11.04 18.42 1.92
N LYS A 108 -10.47 19.33 1.09
CA LYS A 108 -11.06 19.71 -0.20
C LYS A 108 -11.09 18.55 -1.18
N GLY A 109 -9.96 17.87 -1.36
CA GLY A 109 -9.83 16.75 -2.29
C GLY A 109 -10.31 15.41 -1.73
N LYS A 110 -10.59 15.33 -0.42
CA LYS A 110 -11.02 14.12 0.29
C LYS A 110 -10.08 12.94 0.11
N PHE A 111 -8.78 13.20 0.18
CA PHE A 111 -7.75 12.18 0.06
C PHE A 111 -6.56 12.42 1.00
N ILE A 112 -5.77 11.39 1.26
CA ILE A 112 -4.50 11.47 1.98
C ILE A 112 -3.41 11.78 0.98
N GLN A 113 -2.71 12.90 1.16
CA GLN A 113 -1.60 13.30 0.29
C GLN A 113 -0.46 12.29 0.41
N ALA A 114 -0.01 11.76 -0.74
CA ALA A 114 0.95 10.66 -0.78
C ALA A 114 2.34 11.07 -0.27
N TRP A 115 2.95 12.08 -0.88
CA TRP A 115 4.32 12.50 -0.58
C TRP A 115 4.42 14.00 -0.35
N GLY A 116 5.62 14.43 0.03
CA GLY A 116 6.01 15.82 0.11
C GLY A 116 5.37 16.59 1.26
N ASN A 117 5.68 17.86 1.34
CA ASN A 117 5.17 18.75 2.37
C ASN A 117 3.68 19.04 2.15
N LEU A 118 2.92 19.04 3.23
CA LEU A 118 1.52 19.42 3.18
C LEU A 118 1.43 20.88 2.74
N GLY A 119 0.56 21.13 1.76
CA GLY A 119 0.39 22.46 1.19
C GLY A 119 1.23 22.71 -0.07
N ASP A 120 2.14 21.83 -0.45
CA ASP A 120 2.83 21.90 -1.73
C ASP A 120 1.87 21.47 -2.86
N GLU A 121 1.58 22.40 -3.77
CA GLU A 121 0.68 22.17 -4.89
C GLU A 121 1.21 21.11 -5.85
N SER A 122 2.52 21.01 -6.03
CA SER A 122 3.16 20.03 -6.89
C SER A 122 3.03 18.59 -6.36
N GLU A 123 2.71 18.44 -5.08
CA GLU A 123 2.55 17.16 -4.38
C GLU A 123 1.10 16.88 -3.96
N TYR A 124 0.12 17.70 -4.43
CA TYR A 124 -1.29 17.54 -4.08
C TYR A 124 -1.94 16.39 -4.87
N ARG A 125 -1.59 15.18 -4.46
CA ARG A 125 -1.92 13.94 -5.18
C ARG A 125 -2.06 12.74 -4.25
N LEU A 126 -2.76 11.72 -4.73
CA LEU A 126 -2.76 10.38 -4.17
C LEU A 126 -2.01 9.41 -5.09
N ILE A 127 -1.61 8.27 -4.55
CA ILE A 127 -0.95 7.16 -5.25
C ILE A 127 -1.76 5.88 -4.99
N ILE A 128 -1.77 4.97 -5.96
CA ILE A 128 -2.65 3.79 -5.98
C ILE A 128 -2.43 2.82 -4.81
N ASP A 129 -1.23 2.71 -4.28
CA ASP A 129 -0.90 1.88 -3.12
C ASP A 129 -1.50 2.39 -1.79
N CYS A 130 -2.15 3.58 -1.82
CA CYS A 130 -2.96 4.07 -0.72
C CYS A 130 -3.96 3.04 -0.19
N PHE A 131 -4.50 2.18 -1.06
CA PHE A 131 -5.42 1.11 -0.65
C PHE A 131 -4.83 0.15 0.39
N LEU A 132 -3.50 -0.01 0.40
CA LEU A 132 -2.79 -0.86 1.35
C LEU A 132 -2.40 -0.11 2.64
N ASN A 133 -2.49 1.22 2.64
CA ASN A 133 -2.19 2.06 3.79
C ASN A 133 -3.45 2.36 4.64
N LEU A 134 -4.64 2.31 4.05
CA LEU A 134 -5.92 2.56 4.74
C LEU A 134 -6.24 1.56 5.86
N PRO A 135 -5.88 0.27 5.79
CA PRO A 135 -6.11 -0.67 6.89
C PRO A 135 -5.59 -0.20 8.25
N LEU A 136 -4.52 0.61 8.28
CA LEU A 136 -4.03 1.22 9.52
C LEU A 136 -5.06 2.16 10.17
N LEU A 137 -5.80 2.92 9.36
CA LEU A 137 -6.85 3.82 9.87
C LEU A 137 -8.10 3.04 10.33
N TYR A 138 -8.50 2.02 9.59
CA TYR A 138 -9.61 1.16 10.00
C TYR A 138 -9.30 0.45 11.30
N TRP A 139 -8.08 -0.10 11.45
CA TRP A 139 -7.65 -0.68 12.72
C TRP A 139 -7.66 0.33 13.86
N ALA A 140 -7.20 1.56 13.63
CA ALA A 140 -7.23 2.61 14.66
C ALA A 140 -8.67 2.96 15.08
N TYR A 141 -9.63 2.93 14.15
CA TYR A 141 -11.04 3.07 14.47
C TYR A 141 -11.54 1.90 15.34
N GLU A 142 -11.21 0.65 15.01
CA GLU A 142 -11.59 -0.53 15.80
C GLU A 142 -11.06 -0.44 17.25
N GLU A 143 -9.84 0.10 17.42
CA GLU A 143 -9.20 0.23 18.73
C GLU A 143 -9.69 1.39 19.59
N THR A 144 -10.21 2.45 18.96
CA THR A 144 -10.50 3.71 19.66
C THR A 144 -11.94 4.18 19.58
N GLU A 145 -12.72 3.64 18.64
CA GLU A 145 -14.06 4.11 18.26
C GLU A 145 -14.08 5.57 17.76
N ASP A 146 -12.88 6.19 17.53
CA ASP A 146 -12.81 7.55 16.97
C ASP A 146 -13.22 7.55 15.51
N GLN A 147 -14.44 8.07 15.27
CA GLN A 147 -15.08 8.14 13.97
C GLN A 147 -14.25 8.91 12.92
N SER A 148 -13.32 9.76 13.34
CA SER A 148 -12.48 10.52 12.43
C SER A 148 -11.56 9.64 11.58
N TYR A 149 -11.07 8.52 12.12
CA TYR A 149 -10.28 7.55 11.35
C TYR A 149 -11.10 6.88 10.25
N LEU A 150 -12.30 6.41 10.60
CA LEU A 150 -13.22 5.76 9.65
C LEU A 150 -13.64 6.72 8.54
N ASN A 151 -13.99 7.98 8.89
CA ASN A 151 -14.40 8.99 7.92
C ASN A 151 -13.28 9.32 6.92
N VAL A 152 -12.05 9.51 7.39
CA VAL A 152 -10.88 9.78 6.54
C VAL A 152 -10.60 8.59 5.62
N ALA A 153 -10.60 7.37 6.16
CA ALA A 153 -10.36 6.15 5.38
C ALA A 153 -11.40 5.97 4.27
N ASN A 154 -12.70 6.10 4.60
CA ASN A 154 -13.79 5.94 3.63
C ASN A 154 -13.78 7.04 2.57
N ASN A 155 -13.56 8.29 2.95
CA ASN A 155 -13.47 9.40 1.99
C ASN A 155 -12.32 9.18 1.01
N HIS A 156 -11.14 8.84 1.54
CA HIS A 156 -9.97 8.58 0.70
C HIS A 156 -10.19 7.38 -0.22
N PHE A 157 -10.74 6.28 0.30
CA PHE A 157 -11.06 5.09 -0.49
C PHE A 157 -11.99 5.43 -1.67
N ASN A 158 -13.08 6.16 -1.41
CA ASN A 158 -14.02 6.56 -2.45
C ASN A 158 -13.37 7.50 -3.48
N THR A 159 -12.56 8.47 -3.04
CA THR A 159 -11.83 9.36 -3.95
C THR A 159 -10.84 8.56 -4.80
N ALA A 160 -10.12 7.61 -4.22
CA ALA A 160 -9.18 6.77 -4.95
C ALA A 160 -9.87 5.92 -6.02
N ILE A 161 -10.90 5.15 -5.67
CA ILE A 161 -11.66 4.32 -6.62
C ILE A 161 -12.15 5.15 -7.81
N ASN A 162 -12.73 6.31 -7.55
CA ASN A 162 -13.36 7.12 -8.59
C ASN A 162 -12.37 7.79 -9.55
N ASN A 163 -11.08 7.88 -9.18
CA ASN A 163 -10.09 8.60 -9.97
C ASN A 163 -8.95 7.73 -10.50
N VAL A 164 -8.46 6.74 -9.73
CA VAL A 164 -7.34 5.92 -10.21
C VAL A 164 -7.75 4.78 -11.11
N ILE A 165 -9.00 4.31 -11.04
CA ILE A 165 -9.52 3.26 -11.92
C ILE A 165 -10.04 3.90 -13.22
N ARG A 166 -9.47 3.50 -14.36
CA ARG A 166 -9.91 3.96 -15.68
C ARG A 166 -11.16 3.22 -16.13
N LYS A 167 -11.84 3.76 -17.15
CA LYS A 167 -13.05 3.15 -17.72
C LYS A 167 -12.82 1.75 -18.32
N ASP A 168 -11.59 1.46 -18.74
CA ASP A 168 -11.19 0.14 -19.25
C ASP A 168 -10.71 -0.81 -18.14
N SER A 169 -10.85 -0.42 -16.89
CA SER A 169 -10.42 -1.16 -15.70
C SER A 169 -8.90 -1.24 -15.49
N SER A 170 -8.11 -0.53 -16.27
CA SER A 170 -6.71 -0.28 -15.95
C SER A 170 -6.58 0.80 -14.87
N THR A 171 -5.38 0.97 -14.33
CA THR A 171 -5.15 1.93 -13.25
C THR A 171 -4.16 3.01 -13.63
N TYR A 172 -4.36 4.23 -13.11
CA TYR A 172 -3.31 5.22 -12.99
C TYR A 172 -2.41 4.89 -11.81
N HIS A 173 -1.13 5.21 -11.92
CA HIS A 173 -0.21 5.11 -10.78
C HIS A 173 -0.52 6.19 -9.74
N THR A 174 -0.66 7.45 -10.17
CA THR A 174 -0.94 8.58 -9.30
C THR A 174 -1.98 9.50 -9.93
N TYR A 175 -2.74 10.21 -9.08
CA TYR A 175 -3.75 11.14 -9.53
C TYR A 175 -3.64 12.47 -8.79
N TYR A 176 -3.59 13.56 -9.54
CA TYR A 176 -3.48 14.92 -9.03
C TYR A 176 -4.84 15.59 -8.90
N PHE A 177 -4.92 16.50 -7.95
CA PHE A 177 -6.09 17.31 -7.68
C PHE A 177 -5.70 18.80 -7.66
N ASP A 178 -6.67 19.66 -7.92
CA ASP A 178 -6.52 21.09 -7.74
C ASP A 178 -6.59 21.44 -6.26
N LYS A 179 -5.58 22.10 -5.74
CA LYS A 179 -5.48 22.43 -4.31
C LYS A 179 -6.54 23.41 -3.84
N GLU A 180 -6.96 24.34 -4.71
CA GLU A 180 -7.93 25.37 -4.34
C GLU A 180 -9.37 24.86 -4.34
N THR A 181 -9.70 23.99 -5.30
CA THR A 181 -11.05 23.46 -5.46
C THR A 181 -11.22 22.05 -4.89
N GLY A 182 -10.15 21.25 -4.83
CA GLY A 182 -10.20 19.82 -4.50
C GLY A 182 -10.61 18.93 -5.67
N GLU A 183 -10.87 19.50 -6.86
CA GLU A 183 -11.32 18.75 -8.02
C GLU A 183 -10.20 17.92 -8.65
N PRO A 184 -10.52 16.72 -9.18
CA PRO A 184 -9.54 15.87 -9.86
C PRO A 184 -9.06 16.53 -11.16
N THR A 185 -7.75 16.45 -11.44
CA THR A 185 -7.14 17.10 -12.60
C THR A 185 -6.57 16.11 -13.61
N LYS A 186 -5.64 15.26 -13.20
CA LYS A 186 -4.97 14.32 -14.12
C LYS A 186 -4.40 13.10 -13.45
N GLY A 187 -4.51 11.96 -14.13
CA GLY A 187 -3.77 10.75 -13.82
C GLY A 187 -2.45 10.68 -14.58
N VAL A 188 -1.38 10.31 -13.90
CA VAL A 188 -0.04 10.15 -14.47
C VAL A 188 0.68 8.94 -13.87
N THR A 189 1.90 8.68 -14.31
CA THR A 189 2.75 7.64 -13.72
C THR A 189 4.12 8.18 -13.33
N HIS A 190 4.75 7.50 -12.34
CA HIS A 190 6.17 7.66 -12.00
C HIS A 190 6.94 6.36 -12.22
N GLN A 191 6.26 5.22 -12.10
CA GLN A 191 6.88 3.89 -12.22
C GLN A 191 6.40 3.12 -13.47
N GLY A 192 5.29 3.50 -14.08
CA GLY A 192 4.83 2.92 -15.34
C GLY A 192 5.58 3.49 -16.55
N PHE A 193 5.44 2.83 -17.69
CA PHE A 193 6.12 3.19 -18.94
C PHE A 193 5.71 4.57 -19.45
N LYS A 194 4.40 4.87 -19.42
CA LYS A 194 3.84 6.17 -19.83
C LYS A 194 2.50 6.44 -19.13
N ASN A 195 2.04 7.68 -19.14
CA ASN A 195 0.86 8.10 -18.41
C ASN A 195 -0.44 7.37 -18.80
N ASP A 196 -0.53 6.86 -20.02
CA ASP A 196 -1.67 6.11 -20.54
C ASP A 196 -1.45 4.58 -20.54
N SER A 197 -0.29 4.09 -20.09
CA SER A 197 -0.05 2.67 -19.86
C SER A 197 -0.51 2.23 -18.45
N CYS A 198 -0.30 0.98 -18.11
CA CYS A 198 -0.72 0.42 -16.85
C CYS A 198 0.45 -0.31 -16.16
N TRP A 199 1.03 0.35 -15.17
CA TRP A 199 2.05 -0.25 -14.32
C TRP A 199 1.52 -1.49 -13.61
N ALA A 200 2.17 -2.65 -13.84
CA ALA A 200 1.65 -3.96 -13.40
C ALA A 200 1.47 -4.04 -11.89
N ARG A 201 2.43 -3.54 -11.10
CA ARG A 201 2.34 -3.55 -9.64
C ARG A 201 1.27 -2.56 -9.15
N GLY A 202 1.06 -1.43 -9.82
CA GLY A 202 -0.04 -0.51 -9.53
C GLY A 202 -1.40 -1.18 -9.69
N GLN A 203 -1.59 -1.92 -10.77
CA GLN A 203 -2.81 -2.72 -10.96
C GLN A 203 -2.98 -3.77 -9.87
N ALA A 204 -1.88 -4.45 -9.48
CA ALA A 204 -1.89 -5.44 -8.41
C ALA A 204 -2.26 -4.83 -7.04
N TRP A 205 -1.83 -3.59 -6.76
CA TRP A 205 -2.24 -2.87 -5.55
C TRP A 205 -3.74 -2.63 -5.49
N ALA A 206 -4.38 -2.32 -6.61
CA ALA A 206 -5.84 -2.24 -6.65
C ALA A 206 -6.47 -3.60 -6.38
N ILE A 207 -5.98 -4.68 -6.99
CA ILE A 207 -6.51 -6.03 -6.82
C ILE A 207 -6.46 -6.47 -5.34
N LEU A 208 -5.33 -6.29 -4.65
CA LEU A 208 -5.22 -6.61 -3.23
C LEU A 208 -5.97 -5.61 -2.34
N GLY A 209 -5.95 -4.34 -2.72
CA GLY A 209 -6.56 -3.28 -1.92
C GLY A 209 -8.08 -3.38 -1.81
N MET A 210 -8.78 -3.82 -2.86
CA MET A 210 -10.25 -3.93 -2.82
C MET A 210 -10.73 -4.86 -1.71
N PRO A 211 -10.33 -6.14 -1.61
CA PRO A 211 -10.79 -7.03 -0.56
C PRO A 211 -10.31 -6.60 0.84
N LEU A 212 -9.10 -6.08 0.98
CA LEU A 212 -8.60 -5.60 2.27
C LEU A 212 -9.46 -4.47 2.84
N ASN A 213 -9.86 -3.51 2.00
CA ASN A 213 -10.71 -2.41 2.45
C ASN A 213 -12.17 -2.84 2.62
N TYR A 214 -12.68 -3.73 1.76
CA TYR A 214 -14.04 -4.28 1.89
C TYR A 214 -14.27 -4.96 3.24
N ARG A 215 -13.25 -5.58 3.81
CA ARG A 215 -13.28 -6.19 5.14
C ARG A 215 -13.81 -5.22 6.21
N TYR A 216 -13.47 -3.94 6.09
CA TYR A 216 -13.82 -2.89 7.03
C TYR A 216 -15.01 -2.04 6.58
N ASN A 217 -15.00 -1.55 5.35
CA ASN A 217 -15.95 -0.54 4.89
C ASN A 217 -17.23 -1.12 4.26
N LYS A 218 -17.23 -2.42 3.91
CA LYS A 218 -18.36 -3.12 3.25
C LYS A 218 -18.90 -2.38 2.01
N ASN A 219 -18.03 -1.66 1.30
CA ASN A 219 -18.41 -0.94 0.09
C ASN A 219 -18.65 -1.92 -1.05
N GLU A 220 -19.91 -2.08 -1.47
CA GLU A 220 -20.32 -3.06 -2.49
C GLU A 220 -19.64 -2.82 -3.86
N ASN A 221 -19.28 -1.57 -4.20
CA ASN A 221 -18.52 -1.27 -5.41
C ASN A 221 -17.15 -1.95 -5.43
N SER A 222 -16.58 -2.29 -4.27
CA SER A 222 -15.27 -2.96 -4.19
C SER A 222 -15.26 -4.30 -4.91
N LYS A 223 -16.37 -5.03 -4.93
CA LYS A 223 -16.47 -6.33 -5.61
C LYS A 223 -16.43 -6.18 -7.13
N GLU A 224 -17.23 -5.26 -7.66
CA GLU A 224 -17.27 -4.98 -9.09
C GLU A 224 -15.92 -4.45 -9.58
N VAL A 225 -15.32 -3.54 -8.83
CA VAL A 225 -13.99 -3.02 -9.14
C VAL A 225 -12.94 -4.12 -9.07
N PHE A 226 -12.97 -4.97 -8.03
CA PHE A 226 -12.07 -6.11 -7.91
C PHE A 226 -12.12 -7.02 -9.14
N GLU A 227 -13.33 -7.43 -9.55
CA GLU A 227 -13.51 -8.28 -10.72
C GLU A 227 -12.98 -7.61 -12.00
N ALA A 228 -13.30 -6.35 -12.20
CA ALA A 228 -12.90 -5.60 -13.37
C ALA A 228 -11.38 -5.41 -13.48
N VAL A 229 -10.72 -4.96 -12.40
CA VAL A 229 -9.26 -4.76 -12.39
C VAL A 229 -8.49 -6.09 -12.46
N THR A 230 -9.04 -7.15 -11.85
CA THR A 230 -8.46 -8.50 -11.90
C THR A 230 -8.54 -9.07 -13.32
N ASN A 231 -9.70 -8.98 -13.96
CA ASN A 231 -9.86 -9.43 -15.35
C ASN A 231 -8.96 -8.66 -16.31
N TYR A 232 -8.81 -7.34 -16.13
CA TYR A 232 -7.88 -6.54 -16.92
C TYR A 232 -6.45 -7.08 -16.80
N TYR A 233 -6.01 -7.39 -15.58
CA TYR A 233 -4.67 -7.92 -15.30
C TYR A 233 -4.49 -9.32 -15.90
N LEU A 234 -5.39 -10.26 -15.58
CA LEU A 234 -5.29 -11.66 -16.02
C LEU A 234 -5.27 -11.79 -17.55
N ASN A 235 -6.04 -10.98 -18.28
CA ASN A 235 -6.09 -10.99 -19.74
C ASN A 235 -4.80 -10.46 -20.39
N ARG A 236 -3.86 -9.93 -19.62
CA ARG A 236 -2.56 -9.40 -20.11
C ARG A 236 -1.37 -10.20 -19.60
N LEU A 237 -1.63 -11.30 -18.89
CA LEU A 237 -0.56 -12.18 -18.48
C LEU A 237 0.01 -12.95 -19.68
N PRO A 238 1.33 -13.09 -19.78
CA PRO A 238 1.98 -14.01 -20.71
C PRO A 238 1.76 -15.46 -20.29
N GLU A 239 2.20 -16.40 -21.12
CA GLU A 239 2.01 -17.85 -20.89
C GLU A 239 2.56 -18.33 -19.55
N ASP A 240 3.68 -17.75 -19.08
CA ASP A 240 4.32 -18.08 -17.80
C ASP A 240 3.65 -17.46 -16.56
N LEU A 241 2.58 -16.69 -16.75
CA LEU A 241 1.78 -15.99 -15.72
C LEU A 241 2.56 -14.96 -14.90
N ILE A 242 3.77 -14.59 -15.29
CA ILE A 242 4.54 -13.50 -14.65
C ILE A 242 4.41 -12.26 -15.54
N PRO A 243 3.76 -11.19 -15.09
CA PRO A 243 3.55 -10.00 -15.93
C PRO A 243 4.84 -9.28 -16.25
N TYR A 244 4.82 -8.53 -17.35
CA TYR A 244 5.81 -7.48 -17.58
C TYR A 244 5.61 -6.34 -16.56
N TRP A 245 6.63 -5.56 -16.31
CA TRP A 245 6.58 -4.47 -15.32
C TRP A 245 5.53 -3.39 -15.64
N ASP A 246 5.14 -3.28 -16.91
CA ASP A 246 3.96 -2.53 -17.37
C ASP A 246 3.13 -3.44 -18.29
N LEU A 247 1.82 -3.44 -18.10
CA LEU A 247 0.88 -4.34 -18.79
C LEU A 247 0.65 -3.98 -20.28
N ILE A 248 1.33 -2.96 -20.79
CA ILE A 248 1.35 -2.65 -22.22
C ILE A 248 2.27 -3.59 -23.00
N PHE A 249 3.26 -4.19 -22.32
CA PHE A 249 4.28 -5.01 -22.96
C PHE A 249 3.83 -6.44 -23.21
N THR A 250 4.40 -7.02 -24.26
CA THR A 250 4.20 -8.39 -24.71
C THR A 250 5.54 -9.12 -24.85
N GLU A 251 5.52 -10.39 -25.20
CA GLU A 251 6.74 -11.20 -25.43
C GLU A 251 7.65 -10.61 -26.52
N LYS A 252 7.11 -9.80 -27.42
CA LYS A 252 7.86 -9.20 -28.53
C LYS A 252 8.73 -8.02 -28.10
N ASP A 253 8.47 -7.44 -26.94
CA ASP A 253 9.10 -6.20 -26.50
C ASP A 253 10.42 -6.45 -25.74
N GLY A 254 10.65 -7.69 -25.25
CA GLY A 254 11.90 -8.05 -24.53
C GLY A 254 12.07 -7.38 -23.17
N GLU A 255 10.99 -6.90 -22.57
CA GLU A 255 10.97 -6.15 -21.31
C GLU A 255 11.06 -7.05 -20.08
N SER A 256 11.44 -6.44 -18.95
CA SER A 256 11.58 -7.13 -17.66
C SER A 256 10.24 -7.59 -17.11
N ARG A 257 10.27 -8.68 -16.32
CA ARG A 257 9.12 -9.20 -15.57
C ARG A 257 9.02 -8.55 -14.19
N ASP A 258 7.79 -8.42 -13.67
CA ASP A 258 7.53 -8.00 -12.28
C ASP A 258 6.90 -9.15 -11.49
N SER A 259 7.75 -9.98 -10.87
CA SER A 259 7.29 -11.09 -10.03
C SER A 259 6.53 -10.64 -8.78
N SER A 260 6.81 -9.43 -8.26
CA SER A 260 6.10 -8.88 -7.10
C SER A 260 4.64 -8.63 -7.42
N SER A 261 4.34 -8.12 -8.63
CA SER A 261 2.98 -7.90 -9.09
C SER A 261 2.16 -9.20 -9.14
N ALA A 262 2.78 -10.31 -9.58
CA ALA A 262 2.11 -11.62 -9.60
C ALA A 262 1.74 -12.09 -8.18
N VAL A 263 2.66 -11.97 -7.22
CA VAL A 263 2.42 -12.37 -5.83
C VAL A 263 1.36 -11.49 -5.16
N ILE A 264 1.42 -10.17 -5.35
CA ILE A 264 0.42 -9.24 -4.81
C ILE A 264 -0.97 -9.56 -5.36
N THR A 265 -1.08 -9.83 -6.66
CA THR A 265 -2.34 -10.24 -7.30
C THR A 265 -2.88 -11.56 -6.72
N ALA A 266 -2.01 -12.56 -6.55
CA ALA A 266 -2.40 -13.83 -5.92
C ALA A 266 -2.92 -13.61 -4.49
N CYS A 267 -2.25 -12.78 -3.68
CA CYS A 267 -2.73 -12.39 -2.35
C CYS A 267 -4.12 -11.76 -2.40
N GLY A 268 -4.38 -10.87 -3.35
CA GLY A 268 -5.70 -10.24 -3.52
C GLY A 268 -6.80 -11.24 -3.88
N ILE A 269 -6.49 -12.20 -4.75
CA ILE A 269 -7.42 -13.26 -5.13
C ILE A 269 -7.73 -14.19 -3.93
N PHE A 270 -6.74 -14.54 -3.12
CA PHE A 270 -6.98 -15.31 -1.90
C PHE A 270 -7.76 -14.50 -0.86
N GLU A 271 -7.43 -13.23 -0.70
CA GLU A 271 -8.09 -12.35 0.27
C GLU A 271 -9.59 -12.19 -0.01
N ILE A 272 -9.99 -12.06 -1.27
CA ILE A 272 -11.42 -11.93 -1.62
C ILE A 272 -12.21 -13.21 -1.27
N VAL A 273 -11.61 -14.38 -1.44
CA VAL A 273 -12.25 -15.67 -1.11
C VAL A 273 -12.47 -15.81 0.41
N ILE A 274 -11.58 -15.25 1.22
CA ILE A 274 -11.71 -15.29 2.70
C ILE A 274 -12.71 -14.25 3.19
N THR A 275 -12.86 -13.16 2.47
CA THR A 275 -13.62 -11.97 2.91
C THR A 275 -15.09 -12.02 2.49
N LEU A 276 -15.44 -12.74 1.42
CA LEU A 276 -16.78 -12.99 0.93
C LEU A 276 -17.43 -14.20 1.58
#